data_957a9a443c5b359b7af92c1709cb806e
#
_entry.id   957a9a443c5b359b7af92c1709cb806e
#
_cell.length_a   1.000
_cell.length_b   1.000
_cell.length_c   1.000
_cell.angle_alpha   90.00
_cell.angle_beta   90.00
_cell.angle_gamma   90.00
#
_symmetry.space_group_name_H-M   'P 1'
#
loop_
_entity.id
_entity.type
_entity.pdbx_description
1 polymer ?
#
loop_
_entity_poly.entity_id
_entity_poly.type
_entity_poly.pdbx_seq_one_letter_code
_entity_poly.pdbx_strand_id
1 'polypeptide(L)'
;MEERYECKECRLKYQNAVSGQAFTKFTCEKCGQIAWYHNTLTPHYCTSCVEENYICQRCGKDLLLEAVLAHKEKYNLYDAALEIGCSEVSLRNYINKGVLGDKVRKKVVKWYEGLNEG
;
A
#
# COMPACT_ATOMS: atom_id res chain seq x y z
N MET A 1 -14.72 -0.86 -3.84
CA MET A 1 -14.28 -1.52 -2.80
C MET A 1 -12.78 -1.65 -2.87
N GLU A 2 -12.08 -2.33 -2.54
CA GLU A 2 -10.69 -2.64 -2.31
C GLU A 2 -9.67 -1.77 -3.02
N GLU A 3 -10.06 -0.57 -3.44
CA GLU A 3 -9.14 0.37 -4.07
C GLU A 3 -8.11 0.92 -3.10
N ARG A 4 -8.34 0.74 -1.82
CA ARG A 4 -7.39 1.20 -0.81
C ARG A 4 -6.05 0.46 -0.85
N TYR A 5 -5.99 -0.67 -1.55
CA TYR A 5 -4.76 -1.42 -1.73
C TYR A 5 -4.15 -1.21 -3.11
N GLU A 6 -4.41 -0.07 -3.71
CA GLU A 6 -3.78 0.34 -4.95
C GLU A 6 -3.03 1.64 -4.73
N CYS A 7 -1.83 1.77 -5.31
CA CYS A 7 -1.10 3.02 -5.25
C CYS A 7 -1.79 4.04 -6.16
N LYS A 8 -1.49 5.31 -5.95
CA LYS A 8 -2.12 6.40 -6.70
C LYS A 8 -1.95 6.23 -8.20
N GLU A 9 -0.77 5.82 -8.63
CA GLU A 9 -0.46 5.62 -10.04
C GLU A 9 -1.31 4.53 -10.67
N CYS A 10 -1.43 3.38 -10.01
CA CYS A 10 -2.27 2.28 -10.50
C CYS A 10 -3.74 2.64 -10.46
N ARG A 11 -4.16 3.35 -9.42
CA ARG A 11 -5.54 3.79 -9.30
C ARG A 11 -5.94 4.65 -10.49
N LEU A 12 -5.08 5.59 -10.88
CA LEU A 12 -5.34 6.44 -12.03
C LEU A 12 -5.32 5.64 -13.34
N LYS A 13 -4.37 4.72 -13.46
CA LYS A 13 -4.22 3.90 -14.66
C LYS A 13 -5.43 3.00 -14.91
N TYR A 14 -6.01 2.44 -13.84
CA TYR A 14 -7.11 1.48 -13.95
C TYR A 14 -8.47 2.04 -13.54
N GLN A 15 -8.59 3.34 -13.37
CA GLN A 15 -9.84 3.95 -12.90
C GLN A 15 -11.02 3.75 -13.85
N ASN A 16 -10.74 3.57 -15.13
CA ASN A 16 -11.77 3.37 -16.14
C ASN A 16 -12.01 1.89 -16.46
N ALA A 17 -11.37 0.99 -15.73
CA ALA A 17 -11.57 -0.43 -15.93
C ALA A 17 -13.00 -0.80 -15.50
N VAL A 18 -13.73 -1.44 -16.39
CA VAL A 18 -15.11 -1.83 -16.13
C VAL A 18 -15.13 -3.11 -15.30
N SER A 19 -15.87 -3.09 -14.19
CA SER A 19 -16.09 -4.30 -13.41
C SER A 19 -16.89 -5.29 -14.22
N GLY A 20 -16.23 -6.37 -14.63
CA GLY A 20 -16.89 -7.43 -15.37
C GLY A 20 -17.64 -8.36 -14.44
N GLN A 21 -18.48 -9.20 -15.01
CA GLN A 21 -19.18 -10.24 -14.26
C GLN A 21 -18.41 -11.55 -14.27
N ALA A 22 -17.31 -11.58 -15.01
CA ALA A 22 -16.48 -12.78 -15.11
C ALA A 22 -15.43 -12.78 -14.00
N PHE A 23 -15.27 -13.95 -13.37
CA PHE A 23 -14.20 -14.14 -12.42
C PHE A 23 -12.98 -14.64 -13.17
N THR A 24 -11.88 -13.91 -13.06
CA THR A 24 -10.65 -14.27 -13.74
C THR A 24 -9.64 -14.81 -12.74
N LYS A 25 -9.07 -15.96 -13.06
CA LYS A 25 -8.09 -16.62 -12.23
C LYS A 25 -6.72 -15.96 -12.41
N PHE A 26 -6.00 -15.76 -11.31
CA PHE A 26 -4.63 -15.28 -11.39
C PHE A 26 -3.78 -15.95 -10.30
N THR A 27 -2.47 -15.93 -10.47
CA THR A 27 -1.54 -16.50 -9.51
C THR A 27 -0.80 -15.35 -8.80
N CYS A 28 -0.84 -15.36 -7.47
CA CYS A 28 -0.14 -14.34 -6.68
C CYS A 28 1.38 -14.45 -6.89
N GLU A 29 2.01 -13.35 -7.25
CA GLU A 29 3.46 -13.34 -7.50
C GLU A 29 4.28 -13.46 -6.23
N LYS A 30 3.69 -13.22 -5.07
CA LYS A 30 4.40 -13.30 -3.80
C LYS A 30 4.31 -14.64 -3.13
N CYS A 31 3.12 -15.22 -3.01
CA CYS A 31 2.92 -16.50 -2.32
C CYS A 31 2.65 -17.67 -3.26
N GLY A 32 2.40 -17.42 -4.52
CA GLY A 32 2.15 -18.46 -5.51
C GLY A 32 0.76 -19.08 -5.46
N GLN A 33 -0.11 -18.60 -4.60
CA GLN A 33 -1.46 -19.12 -4.51
C GLN A 33 -2.35 -18.64 -5.66
N ILE A 34 -3.30 -19.47 -6.02
CA ILE A 34 -4.27 -19.13 -7.07
C ILE A 34 -5.42 -18.38 -6.41
N ALA A 35 -5.83 -17.29 -7.04
CA ALA A 35 -6.94 -16.48 -6.55
C ALA A 35 -7.83 -16.08 -7.71
N TRP A 36 -8.98 -15.51 -7.41
CA TRP A 36 -9.96 -15.08 -8.40
C TRP A 36 -10.29 -13.61 -8.23
N TYR A 37 -10.49 -12.92 -9.33
CA TYR A 37 -10.81 -11.52 -9.33
C TYR A 37 -12.01 -11.24 -10.22
N HIS A 38 -12.79 -10.24 -9.87
CA HIS A 38 -14.06 -9.92 -10.55
C HIS A 38 -13.88 -9.12 -11.85
N ASN A 39 -12.67 -9.00 -12.34
CA ASN A 39 -12.36 -8.21 -13.53
C ASN A 39 -11.29 -8.92 -14.33
N THR A 40 -11.29 -8.73 -15.66
CA THR A 40 -10.27 -9.30 -16.54
C THR A 40 -8.90 -8.67 -16.30
N LEU A 41 -8.88 -7.44 -15.79
CA LEU A 41 -7.62 -6.78 -15.41
C LEU A 41 -7.24 -7.22 -13.98
N THR A 42 -6.67 -8.41 -13.89
CA THR A 42 -6.34 -9.01 -12.60
C THR A 42 -5.17 -8.32 -11.91
N PRO A 43 -5.17 -8.31 -10.56
CA PRO A 43 -4.00 -7.87 -9.83
C PRO A 43 -2.90 -8.91 -9.89
N HIS A 44 -1.71 -8.56 -9.38
CA HIS A 44 -0.57 -9.48 -9.37
C HIS A 44 -0.36 -10.14 -8.01
N TYR A 45 -1.07 -9.68 -6.98
CA TYR A 45 -0.93 -10.15 -5.60
C TYR A 45 -2.30 -10.46 -5.01
N CYS A 46 -2.38 -11.52 -4.22
CA CYS A 46 -3.64 -11.90 -3.59
C CYS A 46 -3.96 -10.98 -2.41
N THR A 47 -5.23 -10.96 -2.00
CA THR A 47 -5.70 -10.08 -0.93
C THR A 47 -4.92 -10.29 0.37
N SER A 48 -4.64 -11.55 0.73
CA SER A 48 -3.90 -11.86 1.94
C SER A 48 -2.51 -11.23 1.96
N CYS A 49 -1.76 -11.35 0.85
CA CYS A 49 -0.43 -10.75 0.76
C CYS A 49 -0.49 -9.23 0.80
N VAL A 50 -1.47 -8.65 0.13
CA VAL A 50 -1.65 -7.20 0.10
C VAL A 50 -1.96 -6.66 1.49
N GLU A 51 -2.86 -7.30 2.21
CA GLU A 51 -3.25 -6.87 3.55
C GLU A 51 -2.13 -7.04 4.58
N GLU A 52 -1.37 -8.14 4.48
CA GLU A 52 -0.28 -8.39 5.41
C GLU A 52 0.91 -7.45 5.20
N ASN A 53 1.19 -7.11 3.95
CA ASN A 53 2.39 -6.37 3.59
C ASN A 53 2.12 -4.90 3.23
N TYR A 54 0.88 -4.49 3.15
CA TYR A 54 0.48 -3.12 2.77
C TYR A 54 1.15 -2.71 1.46
N ILE A 55 0.95 -3.54 0.44
CA ILE A 55 1.49 -3.30 -0.90
C ILE A 55 0.36 -3.10 -1.91
N CYS A 56 0.70 -2.45 -3.02
CA CYS A 56 -0.25 -2.27 -4.11
C CYS A 56 -0.55 -3.64 -4.74
N GLN A 57 -1.82 -3.98 -4.88
CA GLN A 57 -2.21 -5.29 -5.42
C GLN A 57 -1.78 -5.48 -6.87
N ARG A 58 -1.45 -4.42 -7.59
CA ARG A 58 -1.09 -4.49 -8.99
C ARG A 58 0.41 -4.41 -9.25
N CYS A 59 1.12 -3.47 -8.63
CA CYS A 59 2.55 -3.29 -8.88
C CYS A 59 3.46 -3.67 -7.70
N GLY A 60 2.88 -3.95 -6.53
CA GLY A 60 3.66 -4.33 -5.36
C GLY A 60 4.33 -3.18 -4.64
N LYS A 61 4.02 -1.93 -4.99
CA LYS A 61 4.61 -0.77 -4.36
C LYS A 61 4.22 -0.70 -2.89
N ASP A 62 5.17 -0.28 -2.04
CA ASP A 62 4.93 -0.13 -0.61
C ASP A 62 3.98 1.03 -0.35
N LEU A 63 2.75 0.73 0.06
CA LEU A 63 1.73 1.74 0.30
C LEU A 63 1.99 2.57 1.53
N LEU A 64 2.67 2.01 2.52
CA LEU A 64 3.06 2.75 3.72
C LEU A 64 4.06 3.84 3.34
N LEU A 65 5.03 3.49 2.51
CA LEU A 65 6.03 4.44 2.04
C LEU A 65 5.38 5.53 1.20
N GLU A 66 4.45 5.16 0.33
CA GLU A 66 3.74 6.13 -0.49
C GLU A 66 3.00 7.16 0.38
N ALA A 67 2.34 6.70 1.45
CA ALA A 67 1.63 7.58 2.37
C ALA A 67 2.59 8.52 3.09
N VAL A 68 3.74 8.02 3.53
CA VAL A 68 4.75 8.84 4.19
C VAL A 68 5.29 9.91 3.25
N LEU A 69 5.58 9.52 2.00
CA LEU A 69 6.09 10.46 1.00
C LEU A 69 5.06 11.53 0.65
N ALA A 70 3.78 11.17 0.56
CA ALA A 70 2.71 12.11 0.29
C ALA A 70 2.58 13.12 1.43
N HIS A 71 2.69 12.67 2.67
CA HIS A 71 2.63 13.56 3.82
C HIS A 71 3.84 14.50 3.85
N LYS A 72 5.02 13.97 3.51
CA LYS A 72 6.25 14.77 3.45
C LYS A 72 6.13 15.90 2.42
N GLU A 73 5.52 15.62 1.27
CA GLU A 73 5.33 16.64 0.24
C GLU A 73 4.36 17.73 0.67
N LYS A 74 3.30 17.34 1.37
CA LYS A 74 2.26 18.29 1.79
C LYS A 74 2.69 19.13 2.99
N TYR A 75 3.44 18.53 3.92
CA TYR A 75 3.90 19.20 5.14
C TYR A 75 5.42 19.13 5.21
N ASN A 76 5.94 18.17 5.98
CA ASN A 76 7.37 17.86 6.02
C ASN A 76 7.56 16.52 6.75
N LEU A 77 8.79 16.05 6.76
CA LEU A 77 9.10 14.75 7.38
C LEU A 77 8.95 14.79 8.90
N TYR A 78 9.26 15.91 9.50
CA TYR A 78 9.13 16.09 10.96
C TYR A 78 7.67 15.94 11.40
N ASP A 79 6.73 16.55 10.67
CA ASP A 79 5.32 16.44 10.97
C ASP A 79 4.84 14.99 10.84
N ALA A 80 5.31 14.28 9.81
CA ALA A 80 4.97 12.88 9.64
C ALA A 80 5.44 12.05 10.83
N ALA A 81 6.66 12.29 11.27
CA ALA A 81 7.22 11.59 12.43
C ALA A 81 6.43 11.86 13.71
N LEU A 82 6.00 13.10 13.91
CA LEU A 82 5.19 13.46 15.07
C LEU A 82 3.84 12.75 15.05
N GLU A 83 3.16 12.73 13.91
CA GLU A 83 1.86 12.07 13.78
C GLU A 83 1.96 10.56 13.98
N ILE A 84 3.01 9.96 13.43
CA ILE A 84 3.22 8.52 13.54
C ILE A 84 3.66 8.15 14.95
N GLY A 85 4.43 9.04 15.59
CA GLY A 85 4.98 8.78 16.91
C GLY A 85 6.34 8.10 16.88
N CYS A 86 7.15 8.40 15.86
CA CYS A 86 8.49 7.85 15.73
C CYS A 86 9.48 8.97 15.47
N SER A 87 10.76 8.61 15.33
CA SER A 87 11.80 9.62 15.08
C SER A 87 11.86 9.96 13.58
N GLU A 88 12.26 11.19 13.29
CA GLU A 88 12.46 11.63 11.91
C GLU A 88 13.54 10.79 11.22
N VAL A 89 14.58 10.41 11.98
CA VAL A 89 15.67 9.58 11.46
C VAL A 89 15.15 8.23 10.97
N SER A 90 14.23 7.61 11.71
CA SER A 90 13.64 6.34 11.32
C SER A 90 12.91 6.45 9.98
N LEU A 91 12.13 7.51 9.79
CA LEU A 91 11.42 7.74 8.53
C LEU A 91 12.38 8.04 7.40
N ARG A 92 13.43 8.82 7.67
CA ARG A 92 14.44 9.14 6.66
C ARG A 92 15.14 7.86 6.18
N ASN A 93 15.49 6.98 7.10
CA ASN A 93 16.09 5.69 6.75
C ASN A 93 15.14 4.83 5.94
N TYR A 94 13.86 4.85 6.29
CA TYR A 94 12.84 4.11 5.54
C TYR A 94 12.75 4.60 4.09
N ILE A 95 12.73 5.92 3.90
CA ILE A 95 12.67 6.51 2.55
C ILE A 95 13.92 6.18 1.73
N ASN A 96 15.10 6.27 2.37
CA ASN A 96 16.37 6.08 1.66
C ASN A 96 16.76 4.62 1.45
N LYS A 97 16.45 3.76 2.40
CA LYS A 97 16.90 2.36 2.39
C LYS A 97 15.77 1.34 2.23
N GLY A 98 14.53 1.78 2.39
CA GLY A 98 13.38 0.88 2.32
C GLY A 98 13.26 -0.07 3.51
N VAL A 99 13.94 0.21 4.59
CA VAL A 99 13.96 -0.64 5.79
C VAL A 99 13.28 0.08 6.95
N LEU A 100 12.40 -0.64 7.64
CA LEU A 100 11.65 -0.10 8.76
C LEU A 100 11.68 -1.12 9.90
N GLY A 101 12.07 -0.67 11.10
CA GLY A 101 12.10 -1.53 12.28
C GLY A 101 10.69 -1.96 12.68
N ASP A 102 10.57 -3.13 13.29
CA ASP A 102 9.26 -3.70 13.66
C ASP A 102 8.41 -2.76 14.50
N LYS A 103 9.00 -2.13 15.50
CA LYS A 103 8.27 -1.23 16.38
C LYS A 103 7.75 -0.01 15.63
N VAL A 104 8.59 0.58 14.79
CA VAL A 104 8.23 1.74 14.00
C VAL A 104 7.20 1.34 12.94
N ARG A 105 7.37 0.18 12.33
CA ARG A 105 6.42 -0.33 11.35
C ARG A 105 5.00 -0.43 11.92
N LYS A 106 4.86 -0.92 13.14
CA LYS A 106 3.56 -1.02 13.80
C LYS A 106 2.92 0.35 13.96
N LYS A 107 3.72 1.36 14.29
CA LYS A 107 3.24 2.74 14.42
C LYS A 107 2.81 3.30 13.08
N VAL A 108 3.58 3.05 12.03
CA VAL A 108 3.26 3.51 10.67
C VAL A 108 1.98 2.85 10.18
N VAL A 109 1.82 1.55 10.43
CA VAL A 109 0.62 0.81 10.04
C VAL A 109 -0.62 1.41 10.71
N LYS A 110 -0.54 1.66 12.01
CA LYS A 110 -1.65 2.23 12.76
C LYS A 110 -2.02 3.62 12.23
N TRP A 111 -1.02 4.43 11.95
CA TRP A 111 -1.23 5.76 11.36
C TRP A 111 -1.89 5.65 9.98
N TYR A 112 -1.39 4.75 9.15
CA TYR A 112 -1.91 4.53 7.80
C TYR A 112 -3.37 4.08 7.83
N GLU A 113 -3.71 3.17 8.72
CA GLU A 113 -5.08 2.69 8.86
C GLU A 113 -6.02 3.82 9.29
N GLY A 114 -5.54 4.71 10.15
CA GLY A 114 -6.29 5.88 10.57
C GLY A 114 -6.58 6.83 9.42
N LEU A 115 -5.65 6.98 8.49
CA LEU A 115 -5.85 7.80 7.30
C LEU A 115 -6.96 7.26 6.41
N ASN A 116 -7.05 5.94 6.31
CA ASN A 116 -8.05 5.29 5.46
C ASN A 116 -9.43 5.26 6.08
N GLU A 117 -9.52 5.39 7.39
CA GLU A 117 -10.80 5.43 8.10
C GLU A 117 -11.41 6.83 8.09
N GLY A 118 -10.58 7.84 7.96
CA GLY A 118 -11.01 9.23 7.93
C GLY A 118 -11.52 9.67 6.56
#